data_5cfe62a575a212802bb308dae3172100
#
_entry.id   5cfe62a575a212802bb308dae3172100
#
_cell.length_a   1.000
_cell.length_b   1.000
_cell.length_c   1.000
_cell.angle_alpha   90.00
_cell.angle_beta   90.00
_cell.angle_gamma   90.00
#
_symmetry.space_group_name_H-M   'P 1'
#
loop_
_entity.id
_entity.type
_entity.pdbx_description
1 polymer ?
#
loop_
_entity_poly.entity_id
_entity_poly.type
_entity_poly.pdbx_seq_one_letter_code
_entity_poly.pdbx_strand_id
1 'polypeptide(L)'
;MLSADDPLPRTPRRVLVAGVTGSGKTTLSRRIAALWNLRHTEIDGLFHGENWTPRPSFLDDVRAFASEELWVTEWQYTSKGTDEILAPRADLVVWLDYPFRVVRARLLRRTLSRSILRTKMWNGNVEKPIWRMFSGDPEENIVAWQTMTLHKWTERMPEAEVAFPHLTIVRLRHPREAERWLGAQAGASGVSTAPPKRRSRDR
;
A
#
# COMPACT_ATOMS: atom_id res chain seq x y z
N MET A 1 3.76 15.30 11.58
CA MET A 1 3.17 13.93 11.45
C MET A 1 2.23 13.63 12.59
N LEU A 2 1.08 12.99 12.31
CA LEU A 2 0.08 12.52 13.28
C LEU A 2 0.34 11.06 13.70
N SER A 3 -0.13 10.67 14.88
CA SER A 3 -0.17 9.29 15.38
C SER A 3 -1.51 8.61 15.05
N ALA A 4 -1.67 7.36 15.48
CA ALA A 4 -2.93 6.61 15.32
C ALA A 4 -4.11 7.21 16.09
N ASP A 5 -3.84 7.96 17.14
CA ASP A 5 -4.83 8.46 18.10
C ASP A 5 -5.17 9.95 17.85
N ASP A 6 -4.47 10.59 16.93
CA ASP A 6 -4.72 11.98 16.55
C ASP A 6 -5.89 12.07 15.54
N PRO A 7 -6.81 13.03 15.71
CA PRO A 7 -7.89 13.22 14.76
C PRO A 7 -7.37 13.75 13.42
N LEU A 8 -7.99 13.34 12.33
CA LEU A 8 -7.73 13.95 11.03
C LEU A 8 -8.39 15.35 10.97
N PRO A 9 -7.71 16.31 10.36
CA PRO A 9 -8.27 17.69 10.23
C PRO A 9 -9.51 17.75 9.34
N ARG A 10 -9.63 16.79 8.41
CA ARG A 10 -10.77 16.63 7.50
C ARG A 10 -10.83 15.21 6.95
N THR A 11 -11.98 14.83 6.39
CA THR A 11 -12.10 13.58 5.63
C THR A 11 -11.29 13.71 4.35
N PRO A 12 -10.31 12.81 4.11
CA PRO A 12 -9.45 12.88 2.93
C PRO A 12 -10.19 12.37 1.69
N ARG A 13 -9.82 12.92 0.55
CA ARG A 13 -10.35 12.54 -0.76
C ARG A 13 -9.34 11.76 -1.60
N ARG A 14 -8.04 11.99 -1.36
CA ARG A 14 -6.93 11.43 -2.13
C ARG A 14 -5.88 10.92 -1.17
N VAL A 15 -5.72 9.61 -1.12
CA VAL A 15 -4.95 8.94 -0.07
C VAL A 15 -3.79 8.12 -0.66
N LEU A 16 -2.62 8.30 -0.09
CA LEU A 16 -1.44 7.50 -0.34
C LEU A 16 -1.19 6.56 0.85
N VAL A 17 -0.95 5.29 0.58
CA VAL A 17 -0.55 4.33 1.61
C VAL A 17 0.90 3.95 1.39
N ALA A 18 1.77 4.36 2.30
CA ALA A 18 3.21 4.13 2.25
C ALA A 18 3.64 3.00 3.19
N GLY A 19 4.76 2.39 2.88
CA GLY A 19 5.37 1.34 3.71
C GLY A 19 6.14 0.33 2.87
N VAL A 20 7.00 -0.44 3.53
CA VAL A 20 7.83 -1.46 2.87
C VAL A 20 7.02 -2.65 2.38
N THR A 21 7.64 -3.49 1.55
CA THR A 21 7.02 -4.74 1.10
C THR A 21 6.66 -5.63 2.29
N GLY A 22 5.44 -6.16 2.31
CA GLY A 22 4.91 -6.97 3.42
C GLY A 22 4.23 -6.16 4.54
N SER A 23 4.24 -4.82 4.53
CA SER A 23 3.56 -4.01 5.54
C SER A 23 2.04 -4.10 5.51
N GLY A 24 1.44 -4.47 4.37
CA GLY A 24 -0.01 -4.60 4.21
C GLY A 24 -0.68 -3.39 3.55
N LYS A 25 0.05 -2.61 2.77
CA LYS A 25 -0.44 -1.43 2.04
C LYS A 25 -1.76 -1.70 1.31
N THR A 26 -1.77 -2.68 0.41
CA THR A 26 -2.95 -3.01 -0.41
C THR A 26 -4.18 -3.40 0.44
N THR A 27 -3.95 -4.11 1.55
CA THR A 27 -5.04 -4.44 2.48
C THR A 27 -5.62 -3.20 3.14
N LEU A 28 -4.74 -2.28 3.57
CA LEU A 28 -5.17 -1.03 4.18
C LEU A 28 -5.83 -0.12 3.14
N SER A 29 -5.27 0.00 1.93
CA SER A 29 -5.85 0.79 0.83
C SER A 29 -7.28 0.36 0.51
N ARG A 30 -7.55 -0.94 0.42
CA ARG A 30 -8.92 -1.47 0.19
C ARG A 30 -9.88 -1.11 1.31
N ARG A 31 -9.42 -1.13 2.57
CA ARG A 31 -10.25 -0.77 3.73
C ARG A 31 -10.53 0.72 3.78
N ILE A 32 -9.54 1.55 3.46
CA ILE A 32 -9.69 3.00 3.33
C ILE A 32 -10.67 3.33 2.19
N ALA A 33 -10.55 2.64 1.06
CA ALA A 33 -11.47 2.78 -0.07
C ALA A 33 -12.92 2.53 0.35
N ALA A 34 -13.16 1.43 1.07
CA ALA A 34 -14.49 1.09 1.57
C ALA A 34 -15.00 2.09 2.61
N LEU A 35 -14.11 2.60 3.48
CA LEU A 35 -14.45 3.53 4.55
C LEU A 35 -14.95 4.89 4.02
N TRP A 36 -14.26 5.43 3.04
CA TRP A 36 -14.53 6.78 2.52
C TRP A 36 -15.07 6.79 1.09
N ASN A 37 -15.51 5.63 0.58
CA ASN A 37 -16.01 5.45 -0.79
C ASN A 37 -15.04 5.99 -1.85
N LEU A 38 -13.74 5.67 -1.71
CA LEU A 38 -12.70 6.06 -2.64
C LEU A 38 -12.48 4.96 -3.67
N ARG A 39 -12.10 5.34 -4.89
CA ARG A 39 -11.62 4.37 -5.88
C ARG A 39 -10.25 3.85 -5.48
N HIS A 40 -10.11 2.55 -5.25
CA HIS A 40 -8.80 1.94 -5.01
C HIS A 40 -8.16 1.54 -6.35
N THR A 41 -6.98 2.08 -6.61
CA THR A 41 -6.15 1.72 -7.76
C THR A 41 -4.88 1.02 -7.25
N GLU A 42 -4.74 -0.27 -7.56
CA GLU A 42 -3.52 -1.03 -7.25
C GLU A 42 -2.41 -0.63 -8.25
N ILE A 43 -1.44 0.13 -7.79
CA ILE A 43 -0.39 0.70 -8.65
C ILE A 43 0.50 -0.38 -9.29
N ASP A 44 0.68 -1.52 -8.61
CA ASP A 44 1.40 -2.69 -9.14
C ASP A 44 0.71 -3.23 -10.41
N GLY A 45 -0.62 -3.19 -10.46
CA GLY A 45 -1.41 -3.61 -11.64
C GLY A 45 -1.28 -2.66 -12.83
N LEU A 46 -0.94 -1.40 -12.58
CA LEU A 46 -0.64 -0.43 -13.65
C LEU A 46 0.80 -0.60 -14.18
N PHE A 47 1.73 -0.96 -13.29
CA PHE A 47 3.14 -1.10 -13.67
C PHE A 47 3.44 -2.41 -14.38
N HIS A 48 2.95 -3.54 -13.88
CA HIS A 48 3.25 -4.87 -14.42
C HIS A 48 2.27 -5.27 -15.50
N GLY A 49 2.74 -5.40 -16.72
CA GLY A 49 2.07 -6.07 -17.84
C GLY A 49 2.23 -7.59 -17.77
N GLU A 50 1.93 -8.29 -18.87
CA GLU A 50 2.15 -9.72 -18.99
C GLU A 50 3.61 -10.08 -18.76
N ASN A 51 3.85 -11.24 -18.15
CA ASN A 51 5.19 -11.74 -17.84
C ASN A 51 6.04 -10.77 -17.02
N TRP A 52 5.41 -9.99 -16.14
CA TRP A 52 6.06 -8.99 -15.27
C TRP A 52 6.77 -7.86 -16.02
N THR A 53 6.49 -7.66 -17.31
CA THR A 53 7.09 -6.59 -18.10
C THR A 53 6.53 -5.22 -17.66
N PRO A 54 7.36 -4.17 -17.50
CA PRO A 54 6.85 -2.84 -17.26
C PRO A 54 5.99 -2.33 -18.42
N ARG A 55 4.81 -1.76 -18.10
CA ARG A 55 3.93 -1.18 -19.12
C ARG A 55 4.40 0.20 -19.56
N PRO A 56 4.54 0.47 -20.86
CA PRO A 56 4.93 1.79 -21.36
C PRO A 56 3.95 2.91 -20.96
N SER A 57 2.65 2.59 -20.84
CA SER A 57 1.61 3.55 -20.43
C SER A 57 1.55 3.84 -18.93
N PHE A 58 2.45 3.26 -18.13
CA PHE A 58 2.38 3.31 -16.66
C PHE A 58 2.15 4.72 -16.10
N LEU A 59 2.99 5.68 -16.47
CA LEU A 59 2.88 7.03 -15.94
C LEU A 59 1.64 7.78 -16.44
N ASP A 60 1.18 7.47 -17.65
CA ASP A 60 -0.06 8.06 -18.19
C ASP A 60 -1.28 7.50 -17.48
N ASP A 61 -1.30 6.20 -17.19
CA ASP A 61 -2.32 5.56 -16.39
C ASP A 61 -2.35 6.14 -14.95
N VAL A 62 -1.16 6.42 -14.38
CA VAL A 62 -1.05 7.08 -13.07
C VAL A 62 -1.60 8.51 -13.12
N ARG A 63 -1.27 9.29 -14.16
CA ARG A 63 -1.83 10.65 -14.33
C ARG A 63 -3.34 10.63 -14.50
N ALA A 64 -3.86 9.66 -15.24
CA ALA A 64 -5.29 9.51 -15.49
C ALA A 64 -6.07 9.31 -14.19
N PHE A 65 -5.73 8.30 -13.37
CA PHE A 65 -6.46 8.11 -12.10
C PHE A 65 -6.18 9.21 -11.07
N ALA A 66 -4.97 9.77 -11.04
CA ALA A 66 -4.62 10.83 -10.11
C ALA A 66 -5.36 12.15 -10.39
N SER A 67 -5.92 12.32 -11.60
CA SER A 67 -6.78 13.46 -11.94
C SER A 67 -8.19 13.33 -11.36
N GLU A 68 -8.60 12.15 -10.92
CA GLU A 68 -9.91 11.93 -10.29
C GLU A 68 -9.98 12.60 -8.91
N GLU A 69 -11.20 12.84 -8.45
CA GLU A 69 -11.43 13.52 -7.18
C GLU A 69 -11.23 12.63 -5.95
N LEU A 70 -11.55 11.35 -6.10
CA LEU A 70 -11.65 10.40 -4.99
C LEU A 70 -10.86 9.14 -5.30
N TRP A 71 -9.67 9.00 -4.70
CA TRP A 71 -8.85 7.82 -4.91
C TRP A 71 -7.98 7.46 -3.69
N VAL A 72 -7.59 6.20 -3.64
CA VAL A 72 -6.55 5.68 -2.74
C VAL A 72 -5.65 4.74 -3.51
N THR A 73 -4.34 4.85 -3.30
CA THR A 73 -3.33 3.97 -3.91
C THR A 73 -2.14 3.75 -2.99
N GLU A 74 -1.33 2.76 -3.30
CA GLU A 74 -0.04 2.55 -2.65
C GLU A 74 0.99 3.56 -3.16
N TRP A 75 1.73 4.19 -2.26
CA TRP A 75 2.83 5.09 -2.65
C TRP A 75 4.06 4.26 -3.01
N GLN A 76 4.19 3.93 -4.27
CA GLN A 76 5.26 3.08 -4.82
C GLN A 76 5.79 3.67 -6.13
N TYR A 77 6.86 3.06 -6.66
CA TYR A 77 7.52 3.49 -7.92
C TYR A 77 8.01 4.94 -7.91
N THR A 78 8.40 5.42 -6.75
CA THR A 78 8.86 6.80 -6.54
C THR A 78 10.06 7.17 -7.42
N SER A 79 10.98 6.22 -7.66
CA SER A 79 12.10 6.37 -8.60
C SER A 79 11.69 6.34 -10.08
N LYS A 80 10.42 6.11 -10.38
CA LYS A 80 9.87 6.11 -11.75
C LYS A 80 9.03 7.36 -12.04
N GLY A 81 9.01 8.36 -11.14
CA GLY A 81 8.30 9.62 -11.35
C GLY A 81 6.86 9.65 -10.81
N THR A 82 6.45 8.68 -10.00
CA THR A 82 5.10 8.70 -9.41
C THR A 82 4.92 9.80 -8.36
N ASP A 83 6.02 10.27 -7.75
CA ASP A 83 5.98 11.30 -6.72
C ASP A 83 5.48 12.63 -7.24
N GLU A 84 6.01 13.07 -8.38
CA GLU A 84 5.66 14.33 -9.00
C GLU A 84 4.19 14.36 -9.45
N ILE A 85 3.58 13.17 -9.61
CA ILE A 85 2.17 13.04 -10.02
C ILE A 85 1.26 12.94 -8.81
N LEU A 86 1.61 12.08 -7.85
CA LEU A 86 0.71 11.69 -6.76
C LEU A 86 0.79 12.63 -5.55
N ALA A 87 2.01 12.96 -5.08
CA ALA A 87 2.19 13.70 -3.85
C ALA A 87 1.59 15.12 -3.89
N PRO A 88 1.70 15.91 -4.97
CA PRO A 88 1.07 17.23 -5.05
C PRO A 88 -0.47 17.20 -5.01
N ARG A 89 -1.08 16.06 -5.32
CA ARG A 89 -2.53 15.89 -5.39
C ARG A 89 -3.15 15.24 -4.18
N ALA A 90 -2.36 14.48 -3.42
CA ALA A 90 -2.83 13.75 -2.24
C ALA A 90 -3.21 14.70 -1.09
N ASP A 91 -4.14 14.27 -0.24
CA ASP A 91 -4.53 14.97 0.98
C ASP A 91 -3.91 14.31 2.22
N LEU A 92 -3.76 12.98 2.17
CA LEU A 92 -3.34 12.15 3.29
C LEU A 92 -2.32 11.12 2.85
N VAL A 93 -1.30 10.94 3.67
CA VAL A 93 -0.40 9.78 3.62
C VAL A 93 -0.61 8.95 4.88
N VAL A 94 -0.88 7.66 4.71
CA VAL A 94 -0.88 6.69 5.82
C VAL A 94 0.39 5.84 5.71
N TRP A 95 1.33 6.08 6.60
CA TRP A 95 2.61 5.40 6.61
C TRP A 95 2.63 4.22 7.57
N LEU A 96 2.78 3.01 7.03
CA LEU A 96 2.92 1.75 7.76
C LEU A 96 4.39 1.53 8.14
N ASP A 97 4.80 2.08 9.27
CA ASP A 97 6.16 2.01 9.83
C ASP A 97 6.28 0.86 10.84
N TYR A 98 5.99 -0.35 10.39
CA TYR A 98 5.99 -1.52 11.27
C TYR A 98 7.39 -2.07 11.52
N PRO A 99 7.63 -2.66 12.71
CA PRO A 99 8.90 -3.32 13.01
C PRO A 99 9.26 -4.38 11.97
N PHE A 100 10.55 -4.48 11.64
CA PHE A 100 11.08 -5.41 10.65
C PHE A 100 10.56 -6.84 10.81
N ARG A 101 10.53 -7.36 12.05
CA ARG A 101 10.06 -8.73 12.33
C ARG A 101 8.60 -8.94 11.89
N VAL A 102 7.76 -7.95 12.05
CA VAL A 102 6.34 -8.00 11.65
C VAL A 102 6.20 -8.04 10.14
N VAL A 103 6.88 -7.14 9.44
CA VAL A 103 6.79 -7.06 7.97
C VAL A 103 7.45 -8.27 7.31
N ARG A 104 8.56 -8.78 7.87
CA ARG A 104 9.25 -10.00 7.40
C ARG A 104 8.35 -11.23 7.54
N ALA A 105 7.76 -11.45 8.70
CA ALA A 105 6.87 -12.59 8.93
C ALA A 105 5.65 -12.57 7.99
N ARG A 106 5.06 -11.38 7.75
CA ARG A 106 3.95 -11.21 6.81
C ARG A 106 4.37 -11.48 5.36
N LEU A 107 5.55 -10.98 4.96
CA LEU A 107 6.08 -11.23 3.62
C LEU A 107 6.26 -12.72 3.37
N LEU A 108 6.97 -13.42 4.26
CA LEU A 108 7.23 -14.86 4.14
C LEU A 108 5.92 -15.66 4.06
N ARG A 109 4.97 -15.40 4.98
CA ARG A 109 3.66 -16.08 4.96
C ARG A 109 2.91 -15.83 3.65
N ARG A 110 2.90 -14.59 3.17
CA ARG A 110 2.23 -14.23 1.91
C ARG A 110 2.87 -14.94 0.72
N THR A 111 4.19 -14.89 0.60
CA THR A 111 4.91 -15.48 -0.52
C THR A 111 4.74 -17.01 -0.52
N LEU A 112 4.86 -17.65 0.65
CA LEU A 112 4.60 -19.09 0.78
C LEU A 112 3.17 -19.45 0.35
N SER A 113 2.16 -18.74 0.85
CA SER A 113 0.76 -18.97 0.50
C SER A 113 0.52 -18.80 -1.00
N ARG A 114 1.05 -17.74 -1.62
CA ARG A 114 0.88 -17.47 -3.06
C ARG A 114 1.61 -18.49 -3.94
N SER A 115 2.82 -18.91 -3.56
CA SER A 115 3.57 -19.93 -4.28
C SER A 115 2.86 -21.30 -4.25
N ILE A 116 2.31 -21.69 -3.09
CA ILE A 116 1.57 -22.96 -2.95
C ILE A 116 0.26 -22.90 -3.75
N LEU A 117 -0.49 -21.81 -3.62
CA LEU A 117 -1.80 -21.68 -4.25
C LEU A 117 -1.74 -21.25 -5.72
N ARG A 118 -0.56 -20.97 -6.27
CA ARG A 118 -0.34 -20.45 -7.62
C ARG A 118 -1.31 -19.30 -7.96
N THR A 119 -1.49 -18.39 -7.01
CA THR A 119 -2.44 -17.30 -7.12
C THR A 119 -2.08 -16.41 -8.31
N LYS A 120 -3.03 -16.25 -9.25
CA LYS A 120 -2.89 -15.27 -10.32
C LYS A 120 -2.98 -13.86 -9.76
N MET A 121 -2.08 -13.01 -10.19
CA MET A 121 -2.01 -11.60 -9.84
C MET A 121 -2.28 -10.73 -11.06
N TRP A 122 -1.86 -9.48 -11.03
CA TRP A 122 -2.09 -8.50 -12.08
C TRP A 122 -1.71 -9.05 -13.47
N ASN A 123 -2.60 -8.86 -14.44
CA ASN A 123 -2.42 -9.26 -15.84
C ASN A 123 -2.06 -10.74 -16.03
N GLY A 124 -2.60 -11.62 -15.17
CA GLY A 124 -2.41 -13.05 -15.24
C GLY A 124 -1.08 -13.58 -14.71
N ASN A 125 -0.23 -12.71 -14.19
CA ASN A 125 1.06 -13.10 -13.62
C ASN A 125 0.90 -14.02 -12.41
N VAL A 126 1.83 -14.96 -12.25
CA VAL A 126 1.90 -15.88 -11.10
C VAL A 126 3.17 -15.57 -10.33
N GLU A 127 3.12 -15.68 -8.99
CA GLU A 127 4.30 -15.52 -8.14
C GLU A 127 5.41 -16.47 -8.61
N LYS A 128 6.64 -15.95 -8.67
CA LYS A 128 7.80 -16.79 -9.00
C LYS A 128 7.94 -17.94 -7.98
N PRO A 129 8.44 -19.11 -8.40
CA PRO A 129 8.62 -20.26 -7.51
C PRO A 129 9.43 -19.92 -6.26
N ILE A 130 9.09 -20.54 -5.14
CA ILE A 130 9.63 -20.20 -3.81
C ILE A 130 11.16 -20.27 -3.72
N TRP A 131 11.80 -21.16 -4.49
CA TRP A 131 13.27 -21.25 -4.50
C TRP A 131 13.97 -20.01 -5.03
N ARG A 132 13.29 -19.15 -5.82
CA ARG A 132 13.84 -17.87 -6.25
C ARG A 132 13.96 -16.85 -5.11
N MET A 133 13.31 -17.07 -3.97
CA MET A 133 13.55 -16.29 -2.76
C MET A 133 14.99 -16.43 -2.22
N PHE A 134 15.69 -17.49 -2.64
CA PHE A 134 17.08 -17.77 -2.27
C PHE A 134 18.05 -17.48 -3.42
N SER A 135 17.58 -16.87 -4.50
CA SER A 135 18.41 -16.40 -5.60
C SER A 135 19.43 -15.37 -5.10
N GLY A 136 20.63 -15.39 -5.67
CA GLY A 136 21.65 -14.37 -5.43
C GLY A 136 21.32 -13.02 -6.06
N ASP A 137 20.33 -12.96 -6.97
CA ASP A 137 19.88 -11.72 -7.61
C ASP A 137 18.87 -11.00 -6.69
N PRO A 138 19.20 -9.77 -6.22
CA PRO A 138 18.29 -8.99 -5.36
C PRO A 138 16.94 -8.69 -6.01
N GLU A 139 16.86 -8.55 -7.34
CA GLU A 139 15.59 -8.29 -8.04
C GLU A 139 14.67 -9.52 -8.08
N GLU A 140 15.25 -10.70 -7.99
CA GLU A 140 14.51 -11.95 -7.89
C GLU A 140 14.23 -12.38 -6.45
N ASN A 141 15.04 -11.91 -5.50
CA ASN A 141 14.98 -12.25 -4.09
C ASN A 141 14.17 -11.20 -3.31
N ILE A 142 12.87 -11.43 -3.16
CA ILE A 142 11.96 -10.52 -2.46
C ILE A 142 12.38 -10.25 -1.00
N VAL A 143 13.13 -11.16 -0.38
CA VAL A 143 13.65 -11.04 0.99
C VAL A 143 14.83 -10.07 1.02
N ALA A 144 15.75 -10.18 0.05
CA ALA A 144 16.86 -9.25 -0.12
C ALA A 144 16.33 -7.85 -0.46
N TRP A 145 15.41 -7.76 -1.40
CA TRP A 145 14.72 -6.51 -1.77
C TRP A 145 14.10 -5.80 -0.57
N GLN A 146 13.37 -6.56 0.29
CA GLN A 146 12.80 -5.98 1.50
C GLN A 146 13.87 -5.41 2.44
N THR A 147 15.00 -6.12 2.60
CA THR A 147 16.10 -5.67 3.45
C THR A 147 16.73 -4.38 2.92
N MET A 148 16.98 -4.31 1.62
CA MET A 148 17.55 -3.13 0.97
C MET A 148 16.63 -1.90 1.05
N THR A 149 15.33 -2.12 1.01
CA THR A 149 14.34 -1.02 1.02
C THR A 149 13.78 -0.72 2.41
N LEU A 150 14.33 -1.33 3.47
CA LEU A 150 13.79 -1.24 4.83
C LEU A 150 13.73 0.20 5.35
N HIS A 151 14.77 0.99 5.14
CA HIS A 151 14.89 2.36 5.62
C HIS A 151 14.32 3.42 4.68
N LYS A 152 13.93 3.01 3.46
CA LYS A 152 13.45 3.92 2.42
C LYS A 152 12.42 4.94 2.93
N TRP A 153 11.43 4.49 3.68
CA TRP A 153 10.35 5.35 4.14
C TRP A 153 10.72 6.16 5.39
N THR A 154 11.63 5.65 6.23
CA THR A 154 12.14 6.39 7.39
C THR A 154 12.95 7.61 6.98
N GLU A 155 13.71 7.50 5.89
CA GLU A 155 14.47 8.59 5.31
C GLU A 155 13.56 9.55 4.52
N ARG A 156 12.65 8.99 3.74
CA ARG A 156 11.80 9.76 2.82
C ARG A 156 10.67 10.54 3.48
N MET A 157 10.08 10.06 4.59
CA MET A 157 8.92 10.74 5.19
C MET A 157 9.23 12.14 5.72
N PRO A 158 10.37 12.39 6.39
CA PRO A 158 10.76 13.75 6.76
C PRO A 158 10.94 14.68 5.55
N GLU A 159 11.52 14.18 4.46
CA GLU A 159 11.66 14.93 3.22
C GLU A 159 10.30 15.29 2.61
N ALA A 160 9.39 14.31 2.57
CA ALA A 160 8.04 14.50 2.06
C ALA A 160 7.22 15.50 2.90
N GLU A 161 7.41 15.51 4.22
CA GLU A 161 6.75 16.46 5.11
C GLU A 161 7.18 17.91 4.82
N VAL A 162 8.46 18.09 4.45
CA VAL A 162 9.00 19.41 4.06
C VAL A 162 8.59 19.78 2.63
N ALA A 163 8.72 18.83 1.69
CA ALA A 163 8.44 19.08 0.26
C ALA A 163 6.94 19.28 -0.04
N PHE A 164 6.07 18.65 0.75
CA PHE A 164 4.62 18.68 0.55
C PHE A 164 3.89 19.08 1.85
N PRO A 165 4.00 20.34 2.31
CA PRO A 165 3.45 20.77 3.61
C PRO A 165 1.92 20.73 3.69
N HIS A 166 1.23 20.56 2.57
CA HIS A 166 -0.22 20.37 2.50
C HIS A 166 -0.65 18.94 2.86
N LEU A 167 0.27 17.97 2.82
CA LEU A 167 -0.03 16.57 3.14
C LEU A 167 -0.19 16.37 4.65
N THR A 168 -1.30 15.80 5.04
CA THR A 168 -1.42 15.21 6.38
C THR A 168 -0.74 13.85 6.36
N ILE A 169 0.23 13.61 7.25
CA ILE A 169 0.94 12.33 7.35
C ILE A 169 0.57 11.66 8.66
N VAL A 170 0.00 10.45 8.61
CA VAL A 170 -0.29 9.60 9.77
C VAL A 170 0.73 8.46 9.79
N ARG A 171 1.47 8.33 10.89
CA ARG A 171 2.45 7.26 11.10
C ARG A 171 1.88 6.18 11.99
N LEU A 172 1.81 4.95 11.48
CA LEU A 172 1.31 3.77 12.20
C LEU A 172 2.46 2.79 12.42
N ARG A 173 2.86 2.61 13.67
CA ARG A 173 4.05 1.83 14.07
C ARG A 173 3.77 0.36 14.35
N HIS A 174 2.50 -0.02 14.43
CA HIS A 174 2.10 -1.40 14.69
C HIS A 174 0.76 -1.72 13.99
N PRO A 175 0.53 -2.98 13.56
CA PRO A 175 -0.76 -3.37 12.97
C PRO A 175 -1.98 -3.07 13.84
N ARG A 176 -1.85 -3.14 15.17
CA ARG A 176 -2.93 -2.78 16.10
C ARG A 176 -3.28 -1.29 16.05
N GLU A 177 -2.31 -0.43 15.76
CA GLU A 177 -2.54 1.00 15.55
C GLU A 177 -3.34 1.24 14.28
N ALA A 178 -3.07 0.49 13.20
CA ALA A 178 -3.87 0.59 11.98
C ALA A 178 -5.33 0.17 12.21
N GLU A 179 -5.56 -0.87 13.02
CA GLU A 179 -6.92 -1.28 13.40
C GLU A 179 -7.63 -0.19 14.22
N ARG A 180 -6.97 0.33 15.26
CA ARG A 180 -7.53 1.41 16.08
C ARG A 180 -7.83 2.66 15.25
N TRP A 181 -6.86 3.08 14.44
CA TRP A 181 -7.00 4.24 13.58
C TRP A 181 -8.19 4.11 12.62
N LEU A 182 -8.32 2.97 11.91
CA LEU A 182 -9.46 2.71 11.04
C LEU A 182 -10.78 2.71 11.82
N GLY A 183 -10.82 2.12 13.01
CA GLY A 183 -12.01 2.11 13.86
C GLY A 183 -12.43 3.52 14.29
N ALA A 184 -11.46 4.37 14.66
CA ALA A 184 -11.71 5.76 15.02
C ALA A 184 -12.26 6.56 13.82
N GLN A 185 -11.69 6.39 12.63
CA GLN A 185 -12.18 7.05 11.42
C GLN A 185 -13.58 6.59 11.02
N ALA A 186 -13.90 5.31 11.21
CA ALA A 186 -15.25 4.79 10.94
C ALA A 186 -16.29 5.37 11.91
N GLY A 187 -15.95 5.46 13.19
CA GLY A 187 -16.80 6.11 14.19
C GLY A 187 -17.08 7.58 13.87
N ALA A 188 -16.07 8.31 13.42
CA ALA A 188 -16.20 9.71 13.00
C ALA A 188 -17.04 9.88 11.72
N SER A 189 -17.03 8.88 10.83
CA SER A 189 -17.78 8.90 9.55
C SER A 189 -19.21 8.34 9.67
N GLY A 190 -19.64 7.84 10.83
CA GLY A 190 -20.96 7.21 11.02
C GLY A 190 -21.14 5.89 10.28
N VAL A 191 -20.08 5.29 9.75
CA VAL A 191 -20.11 4.04 8.99
C VAL A 191 -19.88 2.85 9.93
N SER A 192 -20.85 1.92 10.00
CA SER A 192 -20.73 0.68 10.78
C SER A 192 -19.68 -0.26 10.16
N THR A 193 -18.60 -0.54 10.90
CA THR A 193 -17.53 -1.45 10.50
C THR A 193 -17.85 -2.91 10.82
N ALA A 194 -18.94 -3.46 10.32
CA ALA A 194 -19.15 -4.91 10.40
C ALA A 194 -18.21 -5.61 9.40
N PRO A 195 -17.40 -6.60 9.84
CA PRO A 195 -16.56 -7.36 8.90
C PRO A 195 -17.46 -8.13 7.92
N PRO A 196 -17.07 -8.27 6.65
CA PRO A 196 -17.82 -9.03 5.68
C PRO A 196 -18.00 -10.47 6.18
N LYS A 197 -19.25 -10.92 6.33
CA LYS A 197 -19.58 -12.31 6.69
C LYS A 197 -18.90 -13.24 5.69
N ARG A 198 -18.07 -14.16 6.18
CA ARG A 198 -17.56 -15.28 5.39
C ARG A 198 -18.77 -15.96 4.75
N ARG A 199 -18.87 -15.92 3.43
CA ARG A 199 -19.82 -16.75 2.71
C ARG A 199 -19.52 -18.21 3.08
N SER A 200 -20.44 -18.86 3.75
CA SER A 200 -20.45 -20.31 3.91
C SER A 200 -20.43 -20.92 2.52
N ARG A 201 -19.42 -21.73 2.25
CA ARG A 201 -19.48 -22.65 1.11
C ARG A 201 -20.51 -23.70 1.49
N ASP A 202 -21.71 -23.54 1.00
CA ASP A 202 -22.65 -24.64 0.93
C ASP A 202 -22.18 -25.61 -0.15
N ARG A 203 -22.30 -26.85 0.17
CA ARG A 203 -21.80 -28.10 -0.41
C ARG A 203 -22.06 -28.27 -1.91
#